data_6b9e7bd601ad4e48b26bdd6a34d8417d
#
_entry.id   6b9e7bd601ad4e48b26bdd6a34d8417d
#
_cell.length_a   1.000
_cell.length_b   1.000
_cell.length_c   1.000
_cell.angle_alpha   90.00
_cell.angle_beta   90.00
_cell.angle_gamma   90.00
#
_symmetry.space_group_name_H-M   'P 1'
#
loop_
_entity.id
_entity.type
_entity.pdbx_description
1 polymer ?
#
loop_
_entity_poly.entity_id
_entity_poly.type
_entity_poly.pdbx_seq_one_letter_code
_entity_poly.pdbx_strand_id
1 'polypeptide(L)'
;MNKIIIAITGASGAIYAKCLMDALVPLNDQYETVGVVMSDNSKIVWETELDNKDYLKYPFTFYQKNDFNAPFASGSAQYNIMFVVPCSMGTLGRIASGISDDLITRAADVVLKERRKLILVARETPYNLIHIKNMETITLAGGIICPATPSFYSKPKTMEELAMTVVNRMLDLAGIDHKSYRWGNAQ
;
A
#
# COMPACT_ATOMS: atom_id res chain seq x y z
N MET A 1 5.65 -17.29 7.74
CA MET A 1 4.92 -16.71 6.58
C MET A 1 4.60 -15.25 6.86
N ASN A 2 4.45 -14.43 5.83
CA ASN A 2 4.10 -13.02 5.98
C ASN A 2 2.64 -12.84 6.38
N LYS A 3 2.35 -11.83 7.21
CA LYS A 3 1.00 -11.30 7.44
C LYS A 3 0.96 -9.88 6.90
N ILE A 4 0.10 -9.64 5.93
CA ILE A 4 0.09 -8.43 5.10
C ILE A 4 -1.11 -7.55 5.44
N ILE A 5 -0.90 -6.25 5.48
CA ILE A 5 -1.95 -5.24 5.57
C ILE A 5 -1.94 -4.44 4.25
N ILE A 6 -3.10 -4.27 3.64
CA ILE A 6 -3.32 -3.35 2.53
C ILE A 6 -4.27 -2.25 3.00
N ALA A 7 -3.75 -1.04 3.09
CA ALA A 7 -4.54 0.15 3.37
C ALA A 7 -4.74 0.94 2.08
N ILE A 8 -5.99 1.20 1.71
CA ILE A 8 -6.33 1.93 0.48
C ILE A 8 -6.90 3.29 0.86
N THR A 9 -6.29 4.36 0.38
CA THR A 9 -6.71 5.73 0.72
C THR A 9 -7.24 6.51 -0.49
N GLY A 10 -7.80 7.69 -0.25
CA GLY A 10 -8.54 8.46 -1.25
C GLY A 10 -7.67 9.28 -2.22
N ALA A 11 -6.43 8.89 -2.49
CA ALA A 11 -5.67 9.47 -3.59
C ALA A 11 -6.05 8.79 -4.92
N SER A 12 -5.96 9.50 -6.04
CA SER A 12 -6.10 8.92 -7.37
C SER A 12 -5.05 7.81 -7.59
N GLY A 13 -5.38 6.78 -8.34
CA GLY A 13 -4.51 5.62 -8.56
C GLY A 13 -5.03 4.34 -7.91
N ALA A 14 -6.35 4.14 -7.84
CA ALA A 14 -6.97 2.89 -7.40
C ALA A 14 -6.43 1.67 -8.16
N ILE A 15 -5.98 1.87 -9.41
CA ILE A 15 -5.35 0.84 -10.23
C ILE A 15 -4.12 0.21 -9.56
N TYR A 16 -3.34 0.96 -8.77
CA TYR A 16 -2.18 0.39 -8.05
C TYR A 16 -2.63 -0.60 -6.98
N ALA A 17 -3.70 -0.28 -6.23
CA ALA A 17 -4.25 -1.19 -5.24
C ALA A 17 -4.84 -2.44 -5.90
N LYS A 18 -5.59 -2.26 -7.01
CA LYS A 18 -6.12 -3.36 -7.81
C LYS A 18 -4.99 -4.29 -8.28
N CYS A 19 -3.98 -3.75 -8.94
CA CYS A 19 -2.85 -4.54 -9.45
C CYS A 19 -2.06 -5.24 -8.33
N LEU A 20 -1.91 -4.62 -7.14
CA LEU A 20 -1.29 -5.27 -5.99
C LEU A 20 -2.13 -6.46 -5.51
N MET A 21 -3.44 -6.29 -5.36
CA MET A 21 -4.33 -7.37 -4.93
C MET A 21 -4.37 -8.49 -5.96
N ASP A 22 -4.46 -8.18 -7.25
CA ASP A 22 -4.38 -9.16 -8.34
C ASP A 22 -3.06 -9.96 -8.30
N ALA A 23 -1.94 -9.28 -8.05
CA ALA A 23 -0.62 -9.91 -7.96
C ALA A 23 -0.49 -10.82 -6.74
N LEU A 24 -1.13 -10.49 -5.62
CA LEU A 24 -1.04 -11.28 -4.38
C LEU A 24 -1.91 -12.54 -4.43
N VAL A 25 -3.03 -12.56 -5.14
CA VAL A 25 -3.91 -13.74 -5.21
C VAL A 25 -3.17 -15.03 -5.60
N PRO A 26 -2.36 -15.08 -6.68
CA PRO A 26 -1.62 -16.29 -7.05
C PRO A 26 -0.39 -16.57 -6.16
N LEU A 27 0.02 -15.65 -5.29
CA LEU A 27 1.20 -15.77 -4.41
C LEU A 27 0.80 -16.20 -2.98
N ASN A 28 -0.31 -16.91 -2.84
CA ASN A 28 -0.89 -17.28 -1.56
C ASN A 28 -0.05 -18.26 -0.72
N ASP A 29 0.98 -18.85 -1.29
CA ASP A 29 2.00 -19.66 -0.61
C ASP A 29 3.06 -18.82 0.14
N GLN A 30 3.12 -17.51 -0.08
CA GLN A 30 4.12 -16.62 0.54
C GLN A 30 3.60 -15.83 1.74
N TYR A 31 2.30 -15.90 2.02
CA TYR A 31 1.71 -15.21 3.17
C TYR A 31 0.66 -16.09 3.87
N GLU A 32 0.47 -15.84 5.15
CA GLU A 32 -0.54 -16.51 5.98
C GLU A 32 -1.92 -15.84 5.81
N THR A 33 -1.94 -14.51 5.76
CA THR A 33 -3.18 -13.73 5.67
C THR A 33 -2.93 -12.34 5.08
N VAL A 34 -3.98 -11.81 4.44
CA VAL A 34 -4.04 -10.41 3.99
C VAL A 34 -5.26 -9.74 4.60
N GLY A 35 -5.02 -8.69 5.40
CA GLY A 35 -6.07 -7.81 5.91
C GLY A 35 -6.14 -6.54 5.05
N VAL A 36 -7.36 -6.17 4.64
CA VAL A 36 -7.59 -4.97 3.82
C VAL A 36 -8.41 -3.96 4.61
N VAL A 37 -8.01 -2.70 4.59
CA VAL A 37 -8.79 -1.59 5.14
C VAL A 37 -8.86 -0.46 4.12
N MET A 38 -10.08 0.01 3.86
CA MET A 38 -10.35 1.09 2.90
C MET A 38 -10.91 2.31 3.60
N SER A 39 -10.39 3.49 3.26
CA SER A 39 -11.04 4.74 3.65
C SER A 39 -12.34 4.94 2.85
N ASP A 40 -13.29 5.75 3.36
CA ASP A 40 -14.53 6.01 2.62
C ASP A 40 -14.24 6.66 1.26
N ASN A 41 -13.32 7.62 1.23
CA ASN A 41 -12.91 8.26 -0.01
C ASN A 41 -12.24 7.27 -0.99
N SER A 42 -11.54 6.24 -0.52
CA SER A 42 -10.91 5.28 -1.42
C SER A 42 -11.92 4.43 -2.17
N LYS A 43 -13.08 4.13 -1.57
CA LYS A 43 -14.18 3.44 -2.25
C LYS A 43 -14.76 4.28 -3.37
N ILE A 44 -14.97 5.58 -3.10
CA ILE A 44 -15.44 6.54 -4.11
C ILE A 44 -14.44 6.64 -5.26
N VAL A 45 -13.15 6.79 -4.96
CA VAL A 45 -12.09 6.87 -5.97
C VAL A 45 -12.01 5.58 -6.78
N TRP A 46 -12.06 4.42 -6.13
CA TRP A 46 -12.07 3.12 -6.83
C TRP A 46 -13.22 3.02 -7.83
N GLU A 47 -14.45 3.32 -7.36
CA GLU A 47 -15.65 3.27 -8.20
C GLU A 47 -15.59 4.29 -9.35
N THR A 48 -15.01 5.47 -9.11
CA THR A 48 -14.86 6.52 -10.13
C THR A 48 -13.81 6.17 -11.19
N GLU A 49 -12.67 5.60 -10.78
CA GLU A 49 -11.54 5.34 -11.69
C GLU A 49 -11.64 4.00 -12.41
N LEU A 50 -12.23 2.99 -11.77
CA LEU A 50 -12.28 1.61 -12.29
C LEU A 50 -13.69 1.19 -12.72
N ASP A 51 -14.69 2.03 -12.52
CA ASP A 51 -16.09 1.84 -12.92
C ASP A 51 -16.71 0.52 -12.39
N ASN A 52 -16.28 0.08 -11.19
CA ASN A 52 -16.75 -1.15 -10.55
C ASN A 52 -16.55 -1.13 -9.04
N LYS A 53 -17.04 -2.21 -8.36
CA LYS A 53 -16.84 -2.49 -6.92
C LYS A 53 -16.08 -3.81 -6.70
N ASP A 54 -15.18 -4.15 -7.60
CA ASP A 54 -14.54 -5.46 -7.63
C ASP A 54 -13.61 -5.70 -6.42
N TYR A 55 -13.26 -4.65 -5.65
CA TYR A 55 -12.59 -4.85 -4.36
C TYR A 55 -13.32 -5.82 -3.42
N LEU A 56 -14.65 -5.96 -3.55
CA LEU A 56 -15.43 -6.91 -2.76
C LEU A 56 -15.25 -8.39 -3.17
N LYS A 57 -14.63 -8.66 -4.31
CA LYS A 57 -14.46 -10.01 -4.87
C LYS A 57 -13.15 -10.68 -4.45
N TYR A 58 -12.22 -9.95 -3.86
CA TYR A 58 -10.92 -10.51 -3.46
C TYR A 58 -11.06 -11.45 -2.26
N PRO A 59 -10.29 -12.55 -2.22
CA PRO A 59 -10.33 -13.54 -1.14
C PRO A 59 -9.56 -13.08 0.11
N PHE A 60 -9.63 -11.78 0.42
CA PHE A 60 -8.95 -11.16 1.55
C PHE A 60 -9.95 -10.77 2.64
N THR A 61 -9.49 -10.59 3.87
CA THR A 61 -10.34 -10.16 4.97
C THR A 61 -10.42 -8.63 5.01
N PHE A 62 -11.62 -8.09 4.80
CA PHE A 62 -11.86 -6.65 4.82
C PHE A 62 -12.31 -6.19 6.21
N TYR A 63 -11.69 -5.13 6.70
CA TYR A 63 -11.98 -4.50 7.99
C TYR A 63 -12.52 -3.08 7.79
N GLN A 64 -13.42 -2.67 8.67
CA GLN A 64 -13.90 -1.30 8.69
C GLN A 64 -12.80 -0.35 9.22
N LYS A 65 -12.78 0.90 8.73
CA LYS A 65 -11.75 1.88 9.12
C LYS A 65 -11.75 2.24 10.62
N ASN A 66 -12.84 1.98 11.32
CA ASN A 66 -13.02 2.24 12.75
C ASN A 66 -13.02 0.95 13.60
N ASP A 67 -12.67 -0.19 13.03
CA ASP A 67 -12.61 -1.47 13.73
C ASP A 67 -11.26 -1.66 14.43
N PHE A 68 -11.10 -1.07 15.61
CA PHE A 68 -9.91 -1.23 16.44
C PHE A 68 -9.75 -2.63 17.08
N ASN A 69 -10.72 -3.55 16.88
CA ASN A 69 -10.59 -4.96 17.25
C ASN A 69 -9.88 -5.80 16.15
N ALA A 70 -9.61 -5.20 14.98
CA ALA A 70 -8.84 -5.86 13.93
C ALA A 70 -7.47 -6.33 14.47
N PRO A 71 -6.98 -7.53 14.10
CA PRO A 71 -5.75 -8.09 14.67
C PRO A 71 -4.55 -7.16 14.56
N PHE A 72 -4.40 -6.47 13.45
CA PHE A 72 -3.27 -5.58 13.19
C PHE A 72 -3.36 -4.20 13.88
N ALA A 73 -4.41 -3.94 14.66
CA ALA A 73 -4.42 -2.83 15.60
C ALA A 73 -3.48 -3.06 16.80
N SER A 74 -2.96 -4.28 16.96
CA SER A 74 -2.01 -4.66 18.01
C SER A 74 -0.75 -5.31 17.43
N GLY A 75 0.42 -4.98 18.00
CA GLY A 75 1.71 -5.55 17.62
C GLY A 75 1.82 -7.06 17.86
N SER A 76 1.07 -7.60 18.83
CA SER A 76 1.09 -9.03 19.18
C SER A 76 0.57 -9.95 18.04
N ALA A 77 -0.25 -9.43 17.13
CA ALA A 77 -0.75 -10.21 15.99
C ALA A 77 0.30 -10.43 14.86
N GLN A 78 1.45 -9.77 14.96
CA GLN A 78 2.64 -10.00 14.12
C GLN A 78 2.43 -9.77 12.60
N TYR A 79 1.53 -8.85 12.21
CA TYR A 79 1.50 -8.38 10.83
C TYR A 79 2.80 -7.63 10.54
N ASN A 80 3.57 -8.12 9.56
CA ASN A 80 4.95 -7.69 9.34
C ASN A 80 5.17 -6.85 8.08
N ILE A 81 4.16 -6.73 7.22
CA ILE A 81 4.18 -5.91 6.01
C ILE A 81 2.90 -5.08 5.95
N MET A 82 3.03 -3.79 5.70
CA MET A 82 1.90 -2.93 5.41
C MET A 82 2.16 -2.10 4.16
N PHE A 83 1.25 -2.18 3.22
CA PHE A 83 1.16 -1.29 2.06
C PHE A 83 0.08 -0.24 2.29
N VAL A 84 0.40 1.04 2.09
CA VAL A 84 -0.60 2.10 1.98
C VAL A 84 -0.63 2.52 0.52
N VAL A 85 -1.64 2.07 -0.24
CA VAL A 85 -1.65 2.17 -1.70
C VAL A 85 -3.04 2.45 -2.28
N PRO A 86 -3.22 3.54 -3.02
CA PRO A 86 -2.35 4.72 -3.00
C PRO A 86 -2.38 5.40 -1.63
N CYS A 87 -1.31 6.12 -1.29
CA CYS A 87 -1.23 6.90 -0.05
C CYS A 87 -1.48 8.39 -0.34
N SER A 88 -2.57 8.94 0.19
CA SER A 88 -2.83 10.38 0.14
C SER A 88 -1.91 11.15 1.09
N MET A 89 -1.60 12.40 0.76
CA MET A 89 -0.77 13.25 1.63
C MET A 89 -1.42 13.51 2.98
N GLY A 90 -2.74 13.52 3.07
CA GLY A 90 -3.45 13.62 4.35
C GLY A 90 -3.21 12.40 5.24
N THR A 91 -3.24 11.19 4.69
CA THR A 91 -2.91 9.96 5.43
C THR A 91 -1.44 9.93 5.81
N LEU A 92 -0.54 10.25 4.87
CA LEU A 92 0.89 10.33 5.13
C LEU A 92 1.21 11.33 6.25
N GLY A 93 0.58 12.50 6.23
CA GLY A 93 0.76 13.53 7.26
C GLY A 93 0.29 13.06 8.64
N ARG A 94 -0.85 12.38 8.74
CA ARG A 94 -1.33 11.80 10.02
C ARG A 94 -0.36 10.75 10.57
N ILE A 95 0.13 9.85 9.72
CA ILE A 95 1.13 8.84 10.12
C ILE A 95 2.42 9.52 10.58
N ALA A 96 2.92 10.53 9.83
CA ALA A 96 4.13 11.27 10.18
C ALA A 96 4.02 12.03 11.52
N SER A 97 2.79 12.43 11.89
CA SER A 97 2.50 13.12 13.15
C SER A 97 2.15 12.17 14.30
N GLY A 98 2.16 10.85 14.09
CA GLY A 98 1.80 9.85 15.12
C GLY A 98 0.31 9.82 15.47
N ILE A 99 -0.57 10.31 14.57
CA ILE A 99 -2.01 10.31 14.76
C ILE A 99 -2.56 8.92 14.44
N SER A 100 -3.30 8.33 15.39
CA SER A 100 -3.89 6.98 15.28
C SER A 100 -5.41 7.05 15.51
N ASP A 101 -6.11 7.83 14.68
CA ASP A 101 -7.53 8.13 14.81
C ASP A 101 -8.45 7.21 13.98
N ASP A 102 -7.86 6.37 13.14
CA ASP A 102 -8.54 5.30 12.42
C ASP A 102 -7.66 4.03 12.35
N LEU A 103 -8.22 2.93 11.85
CA LEU A 103 -7.49 1.65 11.76
C LEU A 103 -6.29 1.73 10.80
N ILE A 104 -6.34 2.56 9.76
CA ILE A 104 -5.22 2.73 8.80
C ILE A 104 -4.02 3.35 9.51
N THR A 105 -4.22 4.47 10.18
CA THR A 105 -3.16 5.17 10.89
C THR A 105 -2.69 4.40 12.13
N ARG A 106 -3.61 3.72 12.84
CA ARG A 106 -3.25 2.83 13.94
C ARG A 106 -2.38 1.66 13.48
N ALA A 107 -2.72 1.01 12.39
CA ALA A 107 -1.91 -0.08 11.84
C ALA A 107 -0.51 0.38 11.43
N ALA A 108 -0.41 1.56 10.80
CA ALA A 108 0.87 2.15 10.42
C ALA A 108 1.74 2.47 11.65
N ASP A 109 1.16 3.05 12.71
CA ASP A 109 1.84 3.28 13.99
C ASP A 109 2.36 1.98 14.59
N VAL A 110 1.53 0.92 14.61
CA VAL A 110 1.95 -0.39 15.11
C VAL A 110 3.10 -0.96 14.29
N VAL A 111 3.03 -0.91 12.96
CA VAL A 111 4.09 -1.42 12.07
C VAL A 111 5.40 -0.67 12.28
N LEU A 112 5.35 0.67 12.41
CA LEU A 112 6.53 1.49 12.66
C LEU A 112 7.17 1.21 14.03
N LYS A 113 6.37 1.20 15.11
CA LYS A 113 6.93 0.97 16.45
C LYS A 113 7.52 -0.43 16.63
N GLU A 114 7.00 -1.41 15.91
CA GLU A 114 7.51 -2.80 15.89
C GLU A 114 8.68 -2.99 14.90
N ARG A 115 9.16 -1.92 14.24
CA ARG A 115 10.24 -1.95 13.25
C ARG A 115 9.98 -2.90 12.09
N ARG A 116 8.73 -2.99 11.66
CA ARG A 116 8.26 -3.81 10.54
C ARG A 116 8.19 -2.99 9.26
N LYS A 117 7.90 -3.62 8.12
CA LYS A 117 7.91 -2.96 6.80
C LYS A 117 6.63 -2.15 6.58
N LEU A 118 6.74 -0.84 6.60
CA LEU A 118 5.70 0.09 6.18
C LEU A 118 6.10 0.71 4.84
N ILE A 119 5.30 0.46 3.79
CA ILE A 119 5.54 0.94 2.42
C ILE A 119 4.38 1.85 2.03
N LEU A 120 4.67 3.14 1.85
CA LEU A 120 3.67 4.16 1.50
C LEU A 120 3.83 4.53 0.02
N VAL A 121 2.81 4.20 -0.78
CA VAL A 121 2.77 4.52 -2.22
C VAL A 121 2.20 5.93 -2.38
N ALA A 122 3.04 6.92 -2.10
CA ALA A 122 2.68 8.32 -2.09
C ALA A 122 2.26 8.80 -3.49
N ARG A 123 1.06 9.39 -3.60
CA ARG A 123 0.52 9.91 -4.85
C ARG A 123 0.01 11.33 -4.66
N GLU A 124 0.75 12.29 -5.23
CA GLU A 124 0.41 13.72 -5.23
C GLU A 124 1.23 14.46 -6.29
N THR A 125 0.67 15.53 -6.83
CA THR A 125 1.41 16.47 -7.69
C THR A 125 0.73 17.85 -7.68
N PRO A 126 1.47 18.98 -7.50
CA PRO A 126 2.86 19.06 -7.04
C PRO A 126 2.99 18.78 -5.54
N TYR A 127 4.20 18.57 -5.05
CA TYR A 127 4.49 18.54 -3.63
C TYR A 127 4.68 19.95 -3.06
N ASN A 128 4.16 20.18 -1.85
CA ASN A 128 4.51 21.33 -1.03
C ASN A 128 5.56 20.94 0.03
N LEU A 129 6.08 21.93 0.75
CA LEU A 129 7.09 21.70 1.77
C LEU A 129 6.62 20.79 2.91
N ILE A 130 5.33 20.86 3.28
CA ILE A 130 4.75 20.02 4.34
C ILE A 130 4.77 18.56 3.91
N HIS A 131 4.41 18.26 2.65
CA HIS A 131 4.49 16.89 2.11
C HIS A 131 5.91 16.34 2.18
N ILE A 132 6.92 17.14 1.77
CA ILE A 132 8.33 16.76 1.78
C ILE A 132 8.80 16.48 3.21
N LYS A 133 8.46 17.34 4.16
CA LYS A 133 8.81 17.16 5.59
C LYS A 133 8.16 15.91 6.20
N ASN A 134 6.92 15.63 5.86
CA ASN A 134 6.25 14.42 6.32
C ASN A 134 6.89 13.15 5.72
N MET A 135 7.29 13.17 4.45
CA MET A 135 8.03 12.06 3.83
C MET A 135 9.41 11.86 4.49
N GLU A 136 10.13 12.94 4.80
CA GLU A 136 11.37 12.91 5.57
C GLU A 136 11.16 12.24 6.93
N THR A 137 10.15 12.68 7.68
CA THR A 137 9.82 12.13 9.02
C THR A 137 9.53 10.62 8.96
N ILE A 138 8.71 10.18 8.00
CA ILE A 138 8.40 8.76 7.80
C ILE A 138 9.67 7.96 7.47
N THR A 139 10.52 8.50 6.59
CA THR A 139 11.78 7.83 6.19
C THR A 139 12.72 7.68 7.37
N LEU A 140 12.88 8.73 8.18
CA LEU A 140 13.69 8.69 9.41
C LEU A 140 13.13 7.71 10.46
N ALA A 141 11.79 7.57 10.52
CA ALA A 141 11.12 6.60 11.40
C ALA A 141 11.25 5.14 10.92
N GLY A 142 11.80 4.89 9.72
CA GLY A 142 12.00 3.58 9.14
C GLY A 142 10.91 3.12 8.17
N GLY A 143 9.94 3.98 7.83
CA GLY A 143 8.99 3.74 6.75
C GLY A 143 9.63 3.96 5.37
N ILE A 144 9.06 3.36 4.35
CA ILE A 144 9.54 3.44 2.97
C ILE A 144 8.57 4.27 2.16
N ILE A 145 9.03 5.41 1.64
CA ILE A 145 8.29 6.18 0.65
C ILE A 145 8.57 5.57 -0.73
N CYS A 146 7.54 4.97 -1.32
CA CYS A 146 7.55 4.42 -2.67
C CYS A 146 6.60 5.27 -3.54
N PRO A 147 7.07 6.30 -4.22
CA PRO A 147 6.20 7.16 -5.01
C PRO A 147 5.45 6.36 -6.08
N ALA A 148 4.18 6.72 -6.33
CA ALA A 148 3.38 6.18 -7.44
C ALA A 148 3.90 6.71 -8.78
N THR A 149 5.17 6.43 -9.08
CA THR A 149 5.91 6.92 -10.25
C THR A 149 6.32 5.73 -11.10
N PRO A 150 5.56 5.43 -12.17
CA PRO A 150 5.85 4.30 -13.05
C PRO A 150 7.19 4.41 -13.77
N SER A 151 7.77 3.26 -14.13
CA SER A 151 8.95 3.18 -15.00
C SER A 151 8.59 2.67 -16.39
N PHE A 152 9.42 2.99 -17.38
CA PHE A 152 9.15 2.68 -18.79
C PHE A 152 10.15 1.68 -19.41
N TYR A 153 11.10 1.17 -18.63
CA TYR A 153 12.12 0.24 -19.13
C TYR A 153 11.55 -1.07 -19.69
N SER A 154 10.45 -1.56 -19.11
CA SER A 154 9.75 -2.76 -19.59
C SER A 154 8.86 -2.50 -20.81
N LYS A 155 8.78 -1.26 -21.32
CA LYS A 155 7.94 -0.83 -22.46
C LYS A 155 6.47 -1.22 -22.26
N PRO A 156 5.82 -0.83 -21.16
CA PRO A 156 4.42 -1.18 -20.87
C PRO A 156 3.49 -0.68 -21.99
N LYS A 157 2.51 -1.49 -22.35
CA LYS A 157 1.55 -1.21 -23.44
C LYS A 157 0.15 -0.90 -22.95
N THR A 158 -0.16 -1.29 -21.70
CA THR A 158 -1.46 -1.04 -21.06
C THR A 158 -1.28 -0.24 -19.77
N MET A 159 -2.37 0.31 -19.25
CA MET A 159 -2.37 1.02 -17.97
C MET A 159 -2.03 0.07 -16.81
N GLU A 160 -2.50 -1.17 -16.87
CA GLU A 160 -2.19 -2.20 -15.89
C GLU A 160 -0.69 -2.57 -15.91
N GLU A 161 -0.12 -2.79 -17.09
CA GLU A 161 1.32 -3.04 -17.22
C GLU A 161 2.15 -1.86 -16.69
N LEU A 162 1.68 -0.63 -16.91
CA LEU A 162 2.33 0.57 -16.39
C LEU A 162 2.23 0.63 -14.85
N ALA A 163 1.06 0.38 -14.28
CA ALA A 163 0.84 0.33 -12.84
C ALA A 163 1.65 -0.79 -12.18
N MET A 164 1.75 -1.95 -12.84
CA MET A 164 2.56 -3.08 -12.38
C MET A 164 4.03 -2.75 -12.20
N THR A 165 4.58 -1.75 -12.90
CA THR A 165 5.98 -1.33 -12.67
C THR A 165 6.20 -0.77 -11.25
N VAL A 166 5.19 -0.11 -10.69
CA VAL A 166 5.20 0.36 -9.29
C VAL A 166 4.93 -0.80 -8.34
N VAL A 167 3.94 -1.64 -8.65
CA VAL A 167 3.56 -2.80 -7.83
C VAL A 167 4.72 -3.78 -7.70
N ASN A 168 5.42 -4.09 -8.77
CA ASN A 168 6.61 -4.94 -8.73
C ASN A 168 7.66 -4.37 -7.77
N ARG A 169 7.84 -3.05 -7.76
CA ARG A 169 8.76 -2.42 -6.81
C ARG A 169 8.27 -2.51 -5.36
N MET A 170 6.96 -2.42 -5.14
CA MET A 170 6.37 -2.64 -3.80
C MET A 170 6.63 -4.07 -3.31
N LEU A 171 6.41 -5.08 -4.16
CA LEU A 171 6.64 -6.48 -3.84
C LEU A 171 8.12 -6.75 -3.55
N ASP A 172 9.04 -6.17 -4.33
CA ASP A 172 10.49 -6.23 -4.06
C ASP A 172 10.85 -5.68 -2.68
N LEU A 173 10.34 -4.48 -2.35
CA LEU A 173 10.58 -3.85 -1.05
C LEU A 173 10.01 -4.68 0.11
N ALA A 174 8.89 -5.34 -0.11
CA ALA A 174 8.28 -6.25 0.84
C ALA A 174 9.08 -7.55 1.01
N GLY A 175 9.87 -7.97 0.02
CA GLY A 175 10.57 -9.26 -0.01
C GLY A 175 9.63 -10.39 -0.39
N ILE A 176 8.67 -10.12 -1.28
CA ILE A 176 7.75 -11.11 -1.87
C ILE A 176 8.28 -11.49 -3.25
N ASP A 177 8.55 -12.77 -3.43
CA ASP A 177 9.07 -13.29 -4.68
C ASP A 177 8.01 -13.26 -5.79
N HIS A 178 8.37 -12.69 -6.93
CA HIS A 178 7.49 -12.59 -8.09
C HIS A 178 8.29 -12.44 -9.39
N LYS A 179 7.65 -12.75 -10.49
CA LYS A 179 8.24 -12.57 -11.82
C LYS A 179 8.01 -11.14 -12.31
N SER A 180 9.09 -10.44 -12.61
CA SER A 180 9.02 -9.08 -13.18
C SER A 180 10.24 -8.77 -14.03
N TYR A 181 10.17 -7.69 -14.79
CA TYR A 181 11.34 -7.13 -15.48
C TYR A 181 12.44 -6.80 -14.46
N ARG A 182 13.66 -7.23 -14.77
CA ARG A 182 14.86 -6.95 -13.94
C ARG A 182 15.90 -6.23 -14.80
N TRP A 183 16.41 -5.12 -14.31
CA TRP A 183 17.49 -4.40 -14.99
C TRP A 183 18.75 -5.26 -15.06
N GLY A 184 19.38 -5.32 -16.24
CA GLY A 184 20.60 -6.09 -16.44
C GLY A 184 20.41 -7.57 -16.77
N ASN A 185 19.18 -8.11 -16.71
CA ASN A 185 18.91 -9.46 -17.22
C ASN A 185 18.70 -9.35 -18.74
N ALA A 186 19.46 -10.15 -19.52
CA ALA A 186 19.23 -10.29 -20.96
C ALA A 186 17.79 -10.79 -21.19
N GLN A 187 17.07 -10.11 -22.09
CA GLN A 187 15.78 -10.58 -22.59
C GLN A 187 16.01 -11.71 -23.61
#